data_af616ba0b565d02e03274762409d1837
#
_entry.id   af616ba0b565d02e03274762409d1837
#
_cell.length_a   1.000
_cell.length_b   1.000
_cell.length_c   1.000
_cell.angle_alpha   90.00
_cell.angle_beta   90.00
_cell.angle_gamma   90.00
#
_symmetry.space_group_name_H-M   'P 1'
#
loop_
_entity.id
_entity.type
_entity.pdbx_description
1 polymer ?
#
loop_
_entity_poly.entity_id
_entity_poly.type
_entity_poly.pdbx_seq_one_letter_code
_entity_poly.pdbx_strand_id
1 'polypeptide(L)'
;MKALLYTSPHTLEWRDQPEPTPGNDEVVVRVDAVGICGSDMHAYHGHDTRRPPPLVLGHEAAGEILTGPNAGARVAVNPMVTCGVCDFCLDGRVHLCPSRQLISMPPRPGAFAELVRIPERNVVRMPDGLDVAKAALTEPLAVSYHAVNHGVRHLGRPLSAARCAVLGAGAIGLGAALVLAMQGAREIHIAETNAARRATASRAGDFHCYAPGDGDPADSSIDLVIDAVATAATRAAACRMIKPGGVIVHAGLLLGSDGLDVRKITLQEVVFTGTYCYTPLEFRETLDAIASGRLGALAWLEERPLADGAQAFRDIDAGAVAAAKIVLRP
;
A
#
# COMPACT_ATOMS: atom_id res chain seq x y z
N MET A 1 -19.06 8.70 -18.12
CA MET A 1 -18.91 8.06 -16.80
C MET A 1 -18.73 9.10 -15.69
N LYS A 2 -19.13 8.80 -14.47
CA LYS A 2 -18.83 9.65 -13.31
C LYS A 2 -17.42 9.36 -12.78
N ALA A 3 -16.74 10.41 -12.29
CA ALA A 3 -15.43 10.30 -11.68
C ALA A 3 -15.19 11.38 -10.61
N LEU A 4 -14.34 11.08 -9.65
CA LEU A 4 -13.84 12.03 -8.67
C LEU A 4 -12.54 12.65 -9.22
N LEU A 5 -12.64 13.89 -9.70
CA LEU A 5 -11.55 14.60 -10.36
C LEU A 5 -10.79 15.48 -9.35
N TYR A 6 -9.50 15.26 -9.22
CA TYR A 6 -8.58 16.17 -8.53
C TYR A 6 -8.34 17.41 -9.42
N THR A 7 -8.82 18.58 -9.01
CA THR A 7 -8.82 19.82 -9.80
C THR A 7 -7.81 20.84 -9.33
N SER A 8 -7.44 20.80 -8.04
CA SER A 8 -6.40 21.62 -7.44
C SER A 8 -6.07 21.08 -6.05
N PRO A 9 -4.96 21.50 -5.39
CA PRO A 9 -4.68 21.14 -4.02
C PRO A 9 -5.91 21.30 -3.11
N HIS A 10 -6.17 20.28 -2.29
CA HIS A 10 -7.32 20.18 -1.38
C HIS A 10 -8.71 20.15 -2.07
N THR A 11 -8.77 19.98 -3.41
CA THR A 11 -10.04 20.01 -4.14
C THR A 11 -10.23 18.78 -5.01
N LEU A 12 -11.28 18.03 -4.70
CA LEU A 12 -11.77 16.89 -5.48
C LEU A 12 -13.23 17.15 -5.84
N GLU A 13 -13.61 16.90 -7.09
CA GLU A 13 -14.95 17.20 -7.60
C GLU A 13 -15.56 15.99 -8.28
N TRP A 14 -16.81 15.66 -7.93
CA TRP A 14 -17.60 14.62 -8.57
C TRP A 14 -18.15 15.15 -9.89
N ARG A 15 -17.61 14.67 -11.02
CA ARG A 15 -17.92 15.20 -12.36
C ARG A 15 -18.14 14.11 -13.40
N ASP A 16 -18.81 14.49 -14.49
CA ASP A 16 -18.83 13.70 -15.71
C ASP A 16 -17.46 13.75 -16.41
N GLN A 17 -16.98 12.61 -16.84
CA GLN A 17 -15.76 12.44 -17.62
C GLN A 17 -16.06 11.57 -18.85
N PRO A 18 -15.30 11.71 -19.95
CA PRO A 18 -15.39 10.79 -21.07
C PRO A 18 -15.14 9.35 -20.63
N GLU A 19 -15.85 8.39 -21.22
CA GLU A 19 -15.56 6.98 -21.00
C GLU A 19 -14.22 6.61 -21.63
N PRO A 20 -13.42 5.74 -20.99
CA PRO A 20 -12.14 5.33 -21.52
C PRO A 20 -12.32 4.42 -22.74
N THR A 21 -11.64 4.74 -23.83
CA THR A 21 -11.54 3.85 -24.99
C THR A 21 -10.28 2.97 -24.82
N PRO A 22 -10.41 1.63 -24.81
CA PRO A 22 -9.26 0.74 -24.67
C PRO A 22 -8.38 0.82 -25.93
N GLY A 23 -7.06 0.79 -25.71
CA GLY A 23 -6.08 0.60 -26.77
C GLY A 23 -5.92 -0.88 -27.14
N ASN A 24 -4.96 -1.17 -28.02
CA ASN A 24 -4.57 -2.55 -28.29
C ASN A 24 -4.09 -3.19 -26.97
N ASP A 25 -4.48 -4.44 -26.72
CA ASP A 25 -4.15 -5.20 -25.51
C ASP A 25 -4.65 -4.58 -24.18
N GLU A 26 -5.54 -3.59 -24.24
CA GLU A 26 -6.19 -3.01 -23.06
C GLU A 26 -7.64 -3.49 -22.92
N VAL A 27 -8.08 -3.57 -21.68
CA VAL A 27 -9.47 -3.82 -21.31
C VAL A 27 -10.03 -2.63 -20.54
N VAL A 28 -11.35 -2.47 -20.57
CA VAL A 28 -12.08 -1.58 -19.68
C VAL A 28 -12.59 -2.41 -18.51
N VAL A 29 -12.30 -1.96 -17.31
CA VAL A 29 -12.80 -2.54 -16.06
C VAL A 29 -13.83 -1.60 -15.47
N ARG A 30 -15.05 -2.10 -15.19
CA ARG A 30 -15.98 -1.44 -14.28
C ARG A 30 -15.39 -1.52 -12.89
N VAL A 31 -15.16 -0.39 -12.26
CA VAL A 31 -14.65 -0.32 -10.90
C VAL A 31 -15.79 -0.59 -9.93
N ASP A 32 -15.68 -1.63 -9.12
CA ASP A 32 -16.66 -1.92 -8.08
C ASP A 32 -16.15 -1.52 -6.68
N ALA A 33 -14.83 -1.36 -6.53
CA ALA A 33 -14.18 -0.88 -5.31
C ALA A 33 -12.81 -0.27 -5.62
N VAL A 34 -12.46 0.83 -4.94
CA VAL A 34 -11.13 1.47 -5.07
C VAL A 34 -10.69 2.10 -3.75
N GLY A 35 -9.49 1.73 -3.28
CA GLY A 35 -8.90 2.24 -2.03
C GLY A 35 -8.29 3.63 -2.18
N ILE A 36 -8.33 4.43 -1.09
CA ILE A 36 -7.57 5.68 -0.98
C ILE A 36 -6.19 5.37 -0.39
N CYS A 37 -5.13 5.70 -1.15
CA CYS A 37 -3.74 5.52 -0.75
C CYS A 37 -3.18 6.79 -0.10
N GLY A 38 -2.15 6.64 0.76
CA GLY A 38 -1.37 7.78 1.26
C GLY A 38 -0.74 8.61 0.16
N SER A 39 -0.39 8.00 -0.99
CA SER A 39 0.13 8.73 -2.14
C SER A 39 -0.93 9.60 -2.86
N ASP A 40 -2.21 9.25 -2.77
CA ASP A 40 -3.30 10.12 -3.23
C ASP A 40 -3.44 11.34 -2.31
N MET A 41 -3.18 11.18 -0.99
CA MET A 41 -3.13 12.30 -0.05
C MET A 41 -1.95 13.24 -0.35
N HIS A 42 -0.78 12.72 -0.78
CA HIS A 42 0.31 13.57 -1.23
C HIS A 42 -0.06 14.41 -2.45
N ALA A 43 -0.80 13.84 -3.42
CA ALA A 43 -1.36 14.59 -4.54
C ALA A 43 -2.38 15.63 -4.06
N TYR A 44 -3.31 15.23 -3.18
CA TYR A 44 -4.33 16.11 -2.59
C TYR A 44 -3.73 17.34 -1.92
N HIS A 45 -2.60 17.20 -1.24
CA HIS A 45 -1.86 18.32 -0.65
C HIS A 45 -1.03 19.13 -1.68
N GLY A 46 -0.96 18.71 -2.94
CA GLY A 46 -0.11 19.35 -3.95
C GLY A 46 1.38 19.06 -3.81
N HIS A 47 1.75 18.03 -3.03
CA HIS A 47 3.15 17.68 -2.76
C HIS A 47 3.73 16.68 -3.78
N ASP A 48 2.91 16.02 -4.62
CA ASP A 48 3.37 15.08 -5.64
C ASP A 48 3.35 15.72 -7.03
N THR A 49 4.49 16.20 -7.48
CA THR A 49 4.65 16.81 -8.81
C THR A 49 4.40 15.86 -9.98
N ARG A 50 4.37 14.53 -9.73
CA ARG A 50 4.06 13.52 -10.73
C ARG A 50 2.55 13.40 -11.01
N ARG A 51 1.71 13.97 -10.14
CA ARG A 51 0.24 13.98 -10.22
C ARG A 51 -0.32 15.40 -10.32
N PRO A 52 0.01 16.15 -11.38
CA PRO A 52 -0.52 17.50 -11.55
C PRO A 52 -2.02 17.44 -11.83
N PRO A 53 -2.82 18.37 -11.26
CA PRO A 53 -4.23 18.49 -11.62
C PRO A 53 -4.39 19.12 -13.05
N PRO A 54 -5.49 18.87 -13.79
CA PRO A 54 -6.59 17.99 -13.38
C PRO A 54 -6.27 16.50 -13.63
N LEU A 55 -6.64 15.62 -12.70
CA LEU A 55 -6.34 14.20 -12.79
C LEU A 55 -7.37 13.36 -12.02
N VAL A 56 -7.82 12.24 -12.56
CA VAL A 56 -8.52 11.21 -11.80
C VAL A 56 -7.47 10.40 -11.04
N LEU A 57 -7.51 10.43 -9.71
CA LEU A 57 -6.62 9.67 -8.83
C LEU A 57 -7.15 8.23 -8.60
N GLY A 58 -6.51 7.48 -7.68
CA GLY A 58 -6.91 6.12 -7.32
C GLY A 58 -6.21 5.05 -8.14
N HIS A 59 -5.63 4.04 -7.45
CA HIS A 59 -4.85 2.97 -8.09
C HIS A 59 -4.97 1.62 -7.37
N GLU A 60 -5.79 1.52 -6.34
CA GLU A 60 -6.04 0.29 -5.58
C GLU A 60 -7.44 -0.24 -5.93
N ALA A 61 -7.63 -0.82 -7.12
CA ALA A 61 -8.95 -1.11 -7.67
C ALA A 61 -9.24 -2.60 -7.85
N ALA A 62 -10.53 -2.94 -7.72
CA ALA A 62 -11.10 -4.23 -8.13
C ALA A 62 -12.46 -4.01 -8.80
N GLY A 63 -12.86 -4.92 -9.69
CA GLY A 63 -14.11 -4.78 -10.43
C GLY A 63 -14.32 -5.90 -11.45
N GLU A 64 -15.02 -5.58 -12.54
CA GLU A 64 -15.37 -6.53 -13.61
C GLU A 64 -14.88 -6.05 -14.97
N ILE A 65 -14.27 -6.93 -15.75
CA ILE A 65 -13.88 -6.64 -17.14
C ILE A 65 -15.12 -6.49 -18.00
N LEU A 66 -15.24 -5.37 -18.72
CA LEU A 66 -16.36 -5.10 -19.62
C LEU A 66 -16.06 -5.42 -21.08
N THR A 67 -14.78 -5.43 -21.50
CA THR A 67 -14.37 -5.57 -22.90
C THR A 67 -13.35 -6.70 -23.08
N GLY A 68 -13.22 -7.19 -24.31
CA GLY A 68 -12.26 -8.24 -24.64
C GLY A 68 -12.76 -9.66 -24.33
N PRO A 69 -11.88 -10.66 -24.53
CA PRO A 69 -12.26 -12.09 -24.47
C PRO A 69 -12.63 -12.56 -23.05
N ASN A 70 -12.16 -11.83 -22.01
CA ASN A 70 -12.42 -12.16 -20.60
C ASN A 70 -13.51 -11.26 -19.97
N ALA A 71 -14.39 -10.66 -20.80
CA ALA A 71 -15.51 -9.85 -20.30
C ALA A 71 -16.40 -10.66 -19.33
N GLY A 72 -16.85 -10.02 -18.25
CA GLY A 72 -17.58 -10.63 -17.14
C GLY A 72 -16.68 -11.23 -16.04
N ALA A 73 -15.37 -11.30 -16.22
CA ALA A 73 -14.47 -11.77 -15.18
C ALA A 73 -14.28 -10.71 -14.08
N ARG A 74 -14.42 -11.12 -12.82
CA ARG A 74 -14.10 -10.28 -11.65
C ARG A 74 -12.58 -10.27 -11.41
N VAL A 75 -12.01 -9.09 -11.23
CA VAL A 75 -10.54 -8.90 -11.21
C VAL A 75 -10.09 -7.90 -10.14
N ALA A 76 -8.89 -8.13 -9.61
CA ALA A 76 -8.07 -7.13 -8.95
C ALA A 76 -7.13 -6.49 -9.99
N VAL A 77 -6.96 -5.17 -9.94
CA VAL A 77 -6.18 -4.40 -10.91
C VAL A 77 -4.77 -4.15 -10.35
N ASN A 78 -3.76 -4.66 -11.04
CA ASN A 78 -2.37 -4.23 -10.79
C ASN A 78 -2.13 -2.91 -11.55
N PRO A 79 -1.99 -1.78 -10.83
CA PRO A 79 -1.93 -0.45 -11.46
C PRO A 79 -0.67 -0.19 -12.27
N MET A 80 0.38 -1.02 -12.12
CA MET A 80 1.70 -0.75 -12.67
C MET A 80 1.89 -1.37 -14.07
N VAL A 81 1.90 -0.53 -15.08
CA VAL A 81 2.14 -0.91 -16.48
C VAL A 81 3.62 -0.78 -16.80
N THR A 82 4.26 -1.86 -17.24
CA THR A 82 5.70 -1.93 -17.50
C THR A 82 6.02 -2.27 -18.95
N CYS A 83 7.25 -2.01 -19.41
CA CYS A 83 7.59 -2.24 -20.80
C CYS A 83 7.68 -3.73 -21.19
N GLY A 84 7.95 -4.62 -20.22
CA GLY A 84 8.06 -6.06 -20.45
C GLY A 84 9.38 -6.54 -21.08
N VAL A 85 10.28 -5.64 -21.49
CA VAL A 85 11.47 -5.98 -22.30
C VAL A 85 12.81 -5.50 -21.73
N CYS A 86 12.82 -4.64 -20.71
CA CYS A 86 14.06 -4.21 -20.07
C CYS A 86 14.57 -5.29 -19.08
N ASP A 87 15.83 -5.21 -18.70
CA ASP A 87 16.47 -6.17 -17.80
C ASP A 87 15.67 -6.39 -16.51
N PHE A 88 15.14 -5.32 -15.90
CA PHE A 88 14.30 -5.44 -14.71
C PHE A 88 13.01 -6.21 -14.96
N CYS A 89 12.39 -6.02 -16.13
CA CYS A 89 11.18 -6.78 -16.48
C CYS A 89 11.48 -8.25 -16.75
N LEU A 90 12.57 -8.55 -17.45
CA LEU A 90 13.00 -9.92 -17.76
C LEU A 90 13.42 -10.67 -16.48
N ASP A 91 14.00 -9.97 -15.51
CA ASP A 91 14.39 -10.48 -14.18
C ASP A 91 13.21 -10.65 -13.20
N GLY A 92 11.98 -10.29 -13.59
CA GLY A 92 10.82 -10.30 -12.70
C GLY A 92 10.75 -9.14 -11.69
N ARG A 93 11.70 -8.21 -11.72
CA ARG A 93 11.74 -6.98 -10.91
C ARG A 93 11.04 -5.82 -11.60
N VAL A 94 9.86 -6.07 -12.14
CA VAL A 94 9.13 -5.13 -13.01
C VAL A 94 8.83 -3.79 -12.34
N HIS A 95 8.72 -3.74 -11.00
CA HIS A 95 8.53 -2.53 -10.22
C HIS A 95 9.71 -1.54 -10.34
N LEU A 96 10.87 -2.00 -10.79
CA LEU A 96 12.06 -1.18 -11.06
C LEU A 96 12.17 -0.78 -12.54
N CYS A 97 11.21 -1.13 -13.40
CA CYS A 97 11.22 -0.76 -14.81
C CYS A 97 11.32 0.77 -14.98
N PRO A 98 12.32 1.30 -15.71
CA PRO A 98 12.49 2.74 -15.91
C PRO A 98 11.35 3.37 -16.72
N SER A 99 10.67 2.58 -17.57
CA SER A 99 9.53 3.02 -18.39
C SER A 99 8.18 2.67 -17.79
N ARG A 100 8.13 2.36 -16.48
CA ARG A 100 6.86 2.04 -15.82
C ARG A 100 5.92 3.23 -15.83
N GLN A 101 4.65 2.95 -16.05
CA GLN A 101 3.53 3.87 -15.87
C GLN A 101 2.66 3.34 -14.73
N LEU A 102 1.95 4.23 -14.07
CA LEU A 102 0.99 3.88 -13.03
C LEU A 102 -0.35 4.55 -13.35
N ILE A 103 -1.47 3.85 -13.22
CA ILE A 103 -2.76 4.54 -13.22
C ILE A 103 -2.78 5.55 -12.07
N SER A 104 -3.53 6.64 -12.21
CA SER A 104 -3.47 7.78 -11.29
C SER A 104 -2.19 8.66 -11.44
N MET A 105 -1.46 8.48 -12.55
CA MET A 105 -0.36 9.38 -12.98
C MET A 105 -0.42 9.57 -14.49
N PRO A 106 -0.18 10.78 -15.01
CA PRO A 106 -0.12 10.98 -16.46
C PRO A 106 0.88 10.01 -17.13
N PRO A 107 0.54 9.44 -18.26
CA PRO A 107 -0.64 9.71 -19.09
C PRO A 107 -1.89 8.86 -18.73
N ARG A 108 -1.90 8.14 -17.59
CA ARG A 108 -2.95 7.21 -17.22
C ARG A 108 -3.87 7.77 -16.13
N PRO A 109 -5.14 8.06 -16.43
CA PRO A 109 -6.13 8.36 -15.39
C PRO A 109 -6.25 7.21 -14.39
N GLY A 110 -6.64 7.54 -13.15
CA GLY A 110 -6.83 6.58 -12.08
C GLY A 110 -8.24 5.98 -12.04
N ALA A 111 -8.50 5.24 -10.98
CA ALA A 111 -9.70 4.44 -10.78
C ALA A 111 -10.72 5.07 -9.83
N PHE A 112 -10.58 6.33 -9.40
CA PHE A 112 -11.68 7.04 -8.72
C PHE A 112 -12.75 7.45 -9.75
N ALA A 113 -13.27 6.45 -10.46
CA ALA A 113 -14.23 6.56 -11.53
C ALA A 113 -15.04 5.27 -11.65
N GLU A 114 -16.15 5.30 -12.38
CA GLU A 114 -16.94 4.10 -12.69
C GLU A 114 -16.18 3.12 -13.59
N LEU A 115 -15.30 3.62 -14.47
CA LEU A 115 -14.55 2.83 -15.45
C LEU A 115 -13.07 3.20 -15.44
N VAL A 116 -12.20 2.19 -15.59
CA VAL A 116 -10.77 2.38 -15.81
C VAL A 116 -10.27 1.49 -16.95
N ARG A 117 -9.33 1.99 -17.78
CA ARG A 117 -8.66 1.17 -18.79
C ARG A 117 -7.27 0.75 -18.33
N ILE A 118 -6.90 -0.48 -18.63
CA ILE A 118 -5.61 -1.06 -18.24
C ILE A 118 -5.23 -2.16 -19.23
N PRO A 119 -3.93 -2.43 -19.50
CA PRO A 119 -3.54 -3.63 -20.24
C PRO A 119 -4.09 -4.90 -19.60
N GLU A 120 -4.60 -5.84 -20.40
CA GLU A 120 -5.22 -7.07 -19.90
C GLU A 120 -4.28 -7.88 -19.00
N ARG A 121 -2.98 -7.87 -19.28
CA ARG A 121 -1.96 -8.53 -18.42
C ARG A 121 -1.86 -7.97 -17.00
N ASN A 122 -2.45 -6.80 -16.75
CA ASN A 122 -2.46 -6.11 -15.46
C ASN A 122 -3.67 -6.46 -14.59
N VAL A 123 -4.61 -7.27 -15.09
CA VAL A 123 -5.74 -7.72 -14.29
C VAL A 123 -5.51 -9.15 -13.81
N VAL A 124 -5.82 -9.41 -12.55
CA VAL A 124 -5.71 -10.74 -11.94
C VAL A 124 -7.10 -11.19 -11.53
N ARG A 125 -7.52 -12.36 -12.05
CA ARG A 125 -8.85 -12.92 -11.76
C ARG A 125 -9.00 -13.15 -10.26
N MET A 126 -10.11 -12.66 -9.72
CA MET A 126 -10.48 -12.89 -8.32
C MET A 126 -11.01 -14.32 -8.14
N PRO A 127 -10.66 -15.00 -7.04
CA PRO A 127 -11.34 -16.21 -6.63
C PRO A 127 -12.84 -15.97 -6.41
N ASP A 128 -13.65 -17.01 -6.71
CA ASP A 128 -15.09 -16.95 -6.54
C ASP A 128 -15.45 -16.71 -5.06
N GLY A 129 -16.46 -15.86 -4.84
CA GLY A 129 -16.94 -15.51 -3.51
C GLY A 129 -16.09 -14.46 -2.75
N LEU A 130 -14.93 -14.05 -3.29
CA LEU A 130 -14.15 -12.99 -2.66
C LEU A 130 -14.90 -11.66 -2.73
N ASP A 131 -14.99 -10.98 -1.59
CA ASP A 131 -15.54 -9.62 -1.50
C ASP A 131 -14.67 -8.64 -2.27
N VAL A 132 -15.29 -7.74 -3.06
CA VAL A 132 -14.56 -6.84 -3.96
C VAL A 132 -13.83 -5.73 -3.22
N ALA A 133 -14.33 -5.27 -2.07
CA ALA A 133 -13.62 -4.27 -1.26
C ALA A 133 -12.34 -4.87 -0.67
N LYS A 134 -12.38 -6.15 -0.26
CA LYS A 134 -11.17 -6.88 0.14
C LYS A 134 -10.21 -7.12 -1.02
N ALA A 135 -10.74 -7.42 -2.21
CA ALA A 135 -9.90 -7.58 -3.40
C ALA A 135 -9.17 -6.29 -3.80
N ALA A 136 -9.76 -5.12 -3.59
CA ALA A 136 -9.11 -3.82 -3.80
C ALA A 136 -7.90 -3.62 -2.86
N LEU A 137 -7.87 -4.29 -1.69
CA LEU A 137 -6.71 -4.27 -0.79
C LEU A 137 -5.50 -5.05 -1.32
N THR A 138 -5.63 -5.79 -2.42
CA THR A 138 -4.50 -6.55 -2.98
C THR A 138 -3.32 -5.65 -3.28
N GLU A 139 -3.56 -4.46 -3.82
CA GLU A 139 -2.50 -3.51 -4.14
C GLU A 139 -1.70 -3.09 -2.91
N PRO A 140 -2.29 -2.44 -1.87
CA PRO A 140 -1.52 -1.99 -0.71
C PRO A 140 -0.94 -3.14 0.12
N LEU A 141 -1.63 -4.29 0.18
CA LEU A 141 -1.12 -5.46 0.88
C LEU A 141 0.03 -6.13 0.12
N ALA A 142 0.09 -6.04 -1.23
CA ALA A 142 1.25 -6.49 -1.99
C ALA A 142 2.48 -5.60 -1.74
N VAL A 143 2.32 -4.29 -1.53
CA VAL A 143 3.40 -3.40 -1.06
C VAL A 143 3.92 -3.87 0.29
N SER A 144 3.02 -4.19 1.22
CA SER A 144 3.38 -4.72 2.55
C SER A 144 4.08 -6.07 2.45
N TYR A 145 3.59 -6.95 1.58
CA TYR A 145 4.16 -8.28 1.33
C TYR A 145 5.58 -8.17 0.80
N HIS A 146 5.81 -7.29 -0.18
CA HIS A 146 7.14 -7.04 -0.74
C HIS A 146 8.10 -6.45 0.31
N ALA A 147 7.64 -5.49 1.11
CA ALA A 147 8.45 -4.90 2.18
C ALA A 147 8.89 -5.93 3.20
N VAL A 148 8.00 -6.82 3.64
CA VAL A 148 8.32 -7.92 4.56
C VAL A 148 9.30 -8.89 3.93
N ASN A 149 9.03 -9.39 2.71
CA ASN A 149 9.92 -10.29 2.00
C ASN A 149 11.31 -9.69 1.81
N HIS A 150 11.36 -8.38 1.48
CA HIS A 150 12.63 -7.69 1.30
C HIS A 150 13.43 -7.61 2.61
N GLY A 151 12.77 -7.34 3.73
CA GLY A 151 13.41 -7.35 5.04
C GLY A 151 13.86 -8.74 5.50
N VAL A 152 13.00 -9.74 5.36
CA VAL A 152 13.27 -11.13 5.79
C VAL A 152 14.49 -11.74 5.08
N ARG A 153 14.72 -11.39 3.80
CA ARG A 153 15.92 -11.85 3.05
C ARG A 153 17.25 -11.45 3.69
N HIS A 154 17.24 -10.38 4.48
CA HIS A 154 18.44 -9.86 5.14
C HIS A 154 18.54 -10.24 6.62
N LEU A 155 17.54 -10.95 7.18
CA LEU A 155 17.59 -11.39 8.57
C LEU A 155 18.65 -12.50 8.76
N GLY A 156 19.50 -12.34 9.74
CA GLY A 156 20.50 -13.33 10.14
C GLY A 156 19.93 -14.50 10.98
N ARG A 157 18.59 -14.59 11.13
CA ARG A 157 17.88 -15.61 11.92
C ARG A 157 16.51 -15.92 11.34
N PRO A 158 15.89 -17.06 11.70
CA PRO A 158 14.52 -17.36 11.30
C PRO A 158 13.55 -16.29 11.81
N LEU A 159 12.54 -15.93 10.99
CA LEU A 159 11.53 -14.92 11.33
C LEU A 159 10.77 -15.28 12.62
N SER A 160 10.53 -16.58 12.88
CA SER A 160 9.87 -17.06 14.11
C SER A 160 10.67 -16.82 15.40
N ALA A 161 11.97 -16.48 15.30
CA ALA A 161 12.83 -16.13 16.41
C ALA A 161 13.19 -14.62 16.42
N ALA A 162 12.67 -13.86 15.47
CA ALA A 162 12.91 -12.43 15.33
C ALA A 162 11.84 -11.62 16.07
N ARG A 163 12.26 -10.52 16.70
CA ARG A 163 11.38 -9.47 17.21
C ARG A 163 11.22 -8.41 16.14
N CYS A 164 9.98 -8.14 15.76
CA CYS A 164 9.65 -7.22 14.66
C CYS A 164 8.98 -5.95 15.19
N ALA A 165 9.26 -4.81 14.58
CA ALA A 165 8.53 -3.57 14.83
C ALA A 165 8.05 -2.96 13.51
N VAL A 166 6.85 -2.41 13.53
CA VAL A 166 6.24 -1.67 12.42
C VAL A 166 5.94 -0.27 12.90
N LEU A 167 6.40 0.73 12.18
CA LEU A 167 6.16 2.13 12.49
C LEU A 167 5.04 2.67 11.60
N GLY A 168 3.90 2.99 12.21
CA GLY A 168 2.65 3.39 11.59
C GLY A 168 1.66 2.23 11.40
N ALA A 169 0.39 2.43 11.79
CA ALA A 169 -0.71 1.46 11.63
C ALA A 169 -1.69 1.86 10.50
N GLY A 170 -1.22 2.56 9.48
CA GLY A 170 -1.96 2.73 8.23
C GLY A 170 -2.00 1.42 7.43
N ALA A 171 -2.61 1.44 6.24
CA ALA A 171 -2.79 0.23 5.42
C ALA A 171 -1.48 -0.54 5.17
N ILE A 172 -0.38 0.16 4.89
CA ILE A 172 0.92 -0.47 4.63
C ILE A 172 1.51 -1.09 5.91
N GLY A 173 1.51 -0.34 7.02
CA GLY A 173 2.08 -0.85 8.26
C GLY A 173 1.25 -1.98 8.87
N LEU A 174 -0.06 -1.82 8.96
CA LEU A 174 -0.94 -2.90 9.43
C LEU A 174 -0.85 -4.13 8.51
N GLY A 175 -0.83 -3.91 7.18
CA GLY A 175 -0.58 -4.97 6.21
C GLY A 175 0.74 -5.70 6.45
N ALA A 176 1.83 -4.96 6.72
CA ALA A 176 3.13 -5.55 7.01
C ALA A 176 3.09 -6.40 8.30
N ALA A 177 2.41 -5.95 9.35
CA ALA A 177 2.24 -6.73 10.58
C ALA A 177 1.45 -8.03 10.33
N LEU A 178 0.38 -7.98 9.53
CA LEU A 178 -0.39 -9.16 9.13
C LEU A 178 0.44 -10.14 8.29
N VAL A 179 1.25 -9.64 7.36
CA VAL A 179 2.16 -10.48 6.56
C VAL A 179 3.26 -11.10 7.43
N LEU A 180 3.86 -10.35 8.36
CA LEU A 180 4.82 -10.88 9.33
C LEU A 180 4.21 -12.02 10.14
N ALA A 181 3.00 -11.84 10.67
CA ALA A 181 2.28 -12.87 11.41
C ALA A 181 1.98 -14.10 10.53
N MET A 182 1.50 -13.91 9.31
CA MET A 182 1.24 -14.97 8.33
C MET A 182 2.51 -15.77 8.01
N GLN A 183 3.68 -15.11 7.96
CA GLN A 183 4.97 -15.75 7.69
C GLN A 183 5.64 -16.34 8.95
N GLY A 184 4.98 -16.25 10.11
CA GLY A 184 5.40 -16.93 11.33
C GLY A 184 6.18 -16.08 12.34
N ALA A 185 6.21 -14.75 12.21
CA ALA A 185 6.69 -13.86 13.27
C ALA A 185 5.80 -14.01 14.51
N ARG A 186 6.41 -14.13 15.70
CA ARG A 186 5.70 -14.37 16.96
C ARG A 186 5.60 -13.13 17.85
N GLU A 187 6.48 -12.16 17.66
CA GLU A 187 6.52 -10.92 18.43
C GLU A 187 6.55 -9.74 17.48
N ILE A 188 5.43 -9.01 17.40
CA ILE A 188 5.25 -7.88 16.49
C ILE A 188 4.77 -6.66 17.29
N HIS A 189 5.56 -5.60 17.27
CA HIS A 189 5.25 -4.32 17.87
C HIS A 189 4.74 -3.34 16.79
N ILE A 190 3.69 -2.57 17.08
CA ILE A 190 3.16 -1.56 16.14
C ILE A 190 3.09 -0.21 16.85
N ALA A 191 3.84 0.77 16.34
CA ALA A 191 3.77 2.16 16.77
C ALA A 191 2.69 2.91 16.00
N GLU A 192 1.74 3.56 16.68
CA GLU A 192 0.73 4.42 16.04
C GLU A 192 0.36 5.59 16.96
N THR A 193 0.41 6.80 16.43
CA THR A 193 0.08 8.03 17.18
C THR A 193 -1.44 8.22 17.38
N ASN A 194 -2.25 7.88 16.37
CA ASN A 194 -3.70 8.01 16.43
C ASN A 194 -4.31 6.90 17.28
N ALA A 195 -4.94 7.25 18.40
CA ALA A 195 -5.50 6.28 19.35
C ALA A 195 -6.58 5.38 18.73
N ALA A 196 -7.43 5.92 17.84
CA ALA A 196 -8.48 5.15 17.19
C ALA A 196 -7.90 4.12 16.20
N ARG A 197 -6.89 4.49 15.39
CA ARG A 197 -6.18 3.55 14.51
C ARG A 197 -5.38 2.53 15.31
N ARG A 198 -4.77 2.93 16.42
CA ARG A 198 -4.06 2.01 17.30
C ARG A 198 -5.00 0.94 17.86
N ALA A 199 -6.21 1.33 18.30
CA ALA A 199 -7.25 0.39 18.73
C ALA A 199 -7.73 -0.52 17.58
N THR A 200 -7.79 -0.02 16.36
CA THR A 200 -8.09 -0.84 15.16
C THR A 200 -7.00 -1.87 14.90
N ALA A 201 -5.73 -1.48 14.96
CA ALA A 201 -4.60 -2.40 14.80
C ALA A 201 -4.59 -3.50 15.86
N SER A 202 -4.86 -3.17 17.14
CA SER A 202 -4.92 -4.15 18.25
C SER A 202 -6.02 -5.21 18.05
N ARG A 203 -7.07 -4.90 17.29
CA ARG A 203 -8.15 -5.87 16.99
C ARG A 203 -7.86 -6.70 15.73
N ALA A 204 -6.90 -6.29 14.92
CA ALA A 204 -6.61 -6.95 13.65
C ALA A 204 -5.72 -8.20 13.80
N GLY A 205 -4.99 -8.34 14.91
CA GLY A 205 -4.12 -9.48 15.18
C GLY A 205 -3.52 -9.40 16.58
N ASP A 206 -2.71 -10.39 16.91
CA ASP A 206 -1.97 -10.46 18.18
C ASP A 206 -0.71 -9.60 18.09
N PHE A 207 -0.87 -8.29 18.30
CA PHE A 207 0.17 -7.27 18.16
C PHE A 207 0.33 -6.45 19.43
N HIS A 208 1.58 -6.11 19.77
CA HIS A 208 1.90 -5.16 20.82
C HIS A 208 1.78 -3.72 20.28
N CYS A 209 0.56 -3.16 20.31
CA CYS A 209 0.32 -1.81 19.82
C CYS A 209 0.59 -0.76 20.90
N TYR A 210 1.37 0.28 20.57
CA TYR A 210 1.77 1.32 21.52
C TYR A 210 1.75 2.73 20.89
N ALA A 211 1.64 3.75 21.75
CA ALA A 211 1.86 5.13 21.35
C ALA A 211 3.37 5.44 21.44
N PRO A 212 3.97 6.10 20.42
CA PRO A 212 5.38 6.51 20.52
C PRO A 212 5.66 7.31 21.79
N GLY A 213 6.67 6.88 22.56
CA GLY A 213 7.02 7.44 23.86
C GLY A 213 6.31 6.79 25.06
N ASP A 214 5.37 5.86 24.82
CA ASP A 214 4.68 5.11 25.86
C ASP A 214 4.59 3.63 25.46
N GLY A 215 5.47 2.80 26.03
CA GLY A 215 5.57 1.38 25.70
C GLY A 215 6.48 1.05 24.53
N ASP A 216 7.36 1.95 24.14
CA ASP A 216 8.36 1.70 23.09
C ASP A 216 9.20 0.44 23.40
N PRO A 217 9.56 -0.34 22.37
CA PRO A 217 10.60 -1.36 22.52
C PRO A 217 11.90 -0.75 23.04
N ALA A 218 12.61 -1.52 23.87
CA ALA A 218 13.90 -1.10 24.41
C ALA A 218 14.91 -0.83 23.28
N ASP A 219 15.91 -0.02 23.56
CA ASP A 219 17.02 0.26 22.64
C ASP A 219 17.71 -1.05 22.23
N SER A 220 18.06 -1.15 20.96
CA SER A 220 18.77 -2.32 20.39
C SER A 220 18.08 -3.66 20.72
N SER A 221 16.75 -3.72 20.69
CA SER A 221 15.98 -4.91 21.04
C SER A 221 15.22 -5.55 19.86
N ILE A 222 15.13 -4.89 18.71
CA ILE A 222 14.37 -5.31 17.53
C ILE A 222 15.30 -5.85 16.45
N ASP A 223 14.92 -6.96 15.82
CA ASP A 223 15.68 -7.59 14.74
C ASP A 223 15.30 -7.05 13.35
N LEU A 224 14.00 -6.72 13.15
CA LEU A 224 13.46 -6.18 11.90
C LEU A 224 12.53 -5.00 12.19
N VAL A 225 12.81 -3.85 11.61
CA VAL A 225 11.93 -2.68 11.62
C VAL A 225 11.40 -2.43 10.23
N ILE A 226 10.07 -2.23 10.09
CA ILE A 226 9.43 -1.74 8.85
C ILE A 226 8.91 -0.34 9.13
N ASP A 227 9.52 0.67 8.53
CA ASP A 227 9.08 2.05 8.62
C ASP A 227 8.11 2.38 7.48
N ALA A 228 6.80 2.30 7.78
CA ALA A 228 5.73 2.60 6.84
C ALA A 228 5.30 4.08 6.83
N VAL A 229 5.99 4.95 7.58
CA VAL A 229 5.70 6.39 7.70
C VAL A 229 6.80 7.25 7.07
N ALA A 230 8.07 6.98 7.43
CA ALA A 230 9.27 7.68 6.93
C ALA A 230 9.36 9.15 7.33
N THR A 231 9.02 9.49 8.57
CA THR A 231 9.36 10.80 9.17
C THR A 231 10.75 10.78 9.81
N ALA A 232 11.29 11.96 10.13
CA ALA A 232 12.52 12.06 10.93
C ALA A 232 12.38 11.30 12.28
N ALA A 233 11.22 11.40 12.92
CA ALA A 233 10.94 10.74 14.19
C ALA A 233 10.92 9.20 14.05
N THR A 234 10.27 8.65 13.00
CA THR A 234 10.23 7.20 12.79
C THR A 234 11.59 6.63 12.39
N ARG A 235 12.36 7.35 11.55
CA ARG A 235 13.74 6.96 11.23
C ARG A 235 14.64 6.93 12.48
N ALA A 236 14.53 7.93 13.36
CA ALA A 236 15.27 7.98 14.61
C ALA A 236 14.86 6.83 15.55
N ALA A 237 13.54 6.56 15.67
CA ALA A 237 13.04 5.44 16.46
C ALA A 237 13.52 4.09 15.91
N ALA A 238 13.50 3.88 14.59
CA ALA A 238 14.05 2.70 13.95
C ALA A 238 15.54 2.50 14.27
N CYS A 239 16.34 3.57 14.10
CA CYS A 239 17.77 3.52 14.46
C CYS A 239 18.00 3.26 15.95
N ARG A 240 17.14 3.76 16.85
CA ARG A 240 17.26 3.54 18.30
C ARG A 240 17.01 2.08 18.65
N MET A 241 15.90 1.51 18.17
CA MET A 241 15.45 0.17 18.59
C MET A 241 16.11 -0.99 17.86
N ILE A 242 16.75 -0.77 16.71
CA ILE A 242 17.36 -1.84 15.93
C ILE A 242 18.60 -2.41 16.63
N LYS A 243 18.74 -3.75 16.65
CA LYS A 243 19.93 -4.48 17.12
C LYS A 243 21.11 -4.33 16.17
N PRO A 244 22.33 -4.55 16.64
CA PRO A 244 23.47 -4.84 15.76
C PRO A 244 23.14 -6.00 14.80
N GLY A 245 23.47 -5.83 13.51
CA GLY A 245 23.14 -6.79 12.45
C GLY A 245 21.66 -6.89 12.10
N GLY A 246 20.83 -5.99 12.64
CA GLY A 246 19.39 -5.96 12.35
C GLY A 246 19.07 -5.27 11.02
N VAL A 247 17.77 -5.29 10.65
CA VAL A 247 17.31 -4.82 9.35
C VAL A 247 16.27 -3.72 9.52
N ILE A 248 16.43 -2.60 8.82
CA ILE A 248 15.45 -1.52 8.68
C ILE A 248 14.99 -1.46 7.23
N VAL A 249 13.70 -1.71 7.01
CA VAL A 249 13.04 -1.53 5.71
C VAL A 249 12.28 -0.19 5.71
N HIS A 250 12.66 0.70 4.81
CA HIS A 250 12.07 2.01 4.66
C HIS A 250 11.06 1.99 3.52
N ALA A 251 9.77 2.00 3.84
CA ALA A 251 8.65 1.87 2.89
C ALA A 251 7.88 3.19 2.66
N GLY A 252 7.89 4.10 3.65
CA GLY A 252 7.22 5.39 3.52
C GLY A 252 7.89 6.30 2.49
N LEU A 253 7.13 7.25 1.91
CA LEU A 253 7.57 8.12 0.81
C LEU A 253 7.71 9.59 1.20
N LEU A 254 7.72 9.93 2.48
CA LEU A 254 7.91 11.30 2.92
C LEU A 254 9.33 11.80 2.60
N LEU A 255 9.42 13.07 2.24
CA LEU A 255 10.69 13.72 1.87
C LEU A 255 11.62 13.87 3.09
N GLY A 256 12.92 13.94 2.80
CA GLY A 256 13.97 14.18 3.78
C GLY A 256 14.71 12.93 4.24
N SER A 257 15.87 13.13 4.85
CA SER A 257 16.75 12.06 5.36
C SER A 257 17.05 12.21 6.86
N ASP A 258 16.52 13.24 7.50
CA ASP A 258 16.73 13.49 8.93
C ASP A 258 16.28 12.32 9.80
N GLY A 259 16.92 12.11 10.93
CA GLY A 259 16.63 11.04 11.89
C GLY A 259 17.40 9.75 11.65
N LEU A 260 18.15 9.60 10.54
CA LEU A 260 19.02 8.46 10.33
C LEU A 260 20.33 8.61 11.13
N ASP A 261 20.65 7.61 11.95
CA ASP A 261 21.97 7.48 12.57
C ASP A 261 22.90 6.63 11.68
N VAL A 262 23.46 7.27 10.67
CA VAL A 262 24.38 6.62 9.71
C VAL A 262 25.60 6.04 10.41
N ARG A 263 26.09 6.68 11.50
CA ARG A 263 27.21 6.15 12.29
C ARG A 263 26.86 4.83 12.96
N LYS A 264 25.68 4.74 13.60
CA LYS A 264 25.19 3.48 14.19
C LYS A 264 25.02 2.40 13.13
N ILE A 265 24.38 2.74 11.99
CA ILE A 265 24.21 1.83 10.85
C ILE A 265 25.55 1.21 10.45
N THR A 266 26.61 2.03 10.30
CA THR A 266 27.94 1.55 9.92
C THR A 266 28.59 0.71 11.02
N LEU A 267 28.61 1.21 12.27
CA LEU A 267 29.34 0.55 13.37
C LEU A 267 28.70 -0.76 13.84
N GLN A 268 27.40 -0.94 13.57
CA GLN A 268 26.65 -2.11 14.01
C GLN A 268 26.20 -3.00 12.84
N GLU A 269 26.70 -2.75 11.63
CA GLU A 269 26.37 -3.53 10.42
C GLU A 269 24.85 -3.66 10.20
N VAL A 270 24.10 -2.57 10.47
CA VAL A 270 22.65 -2.54 10.25
C VAL A 270 22.35 -2.47 8.77
N VAL A 271 21.51 -3.35 8.27
CA VAL A 271 21.00 -3.26 6.90
C VAL A 271 19.87 -2.21 6.85
N PHE A 272 20.13 -1.09 6.17
CA PHE A 272 19.09 -0.11 5.85
C PHE A 272 18.74 -0.22 4.36
N THR A 273 17.50 -0.54 4.04
CA THR A 273 17.07 -0.76 2.66
C THR A 273 15.74 -0.11 2.35
N GLY A 274 15.62 0.48 1.15
CA GLY A 274 14.35 0.97 0.62
C GLY A 274 13.55 -0.14 -0.04
N THR A 275 12.23 0.01 -0.08
CA THR A 275 11.32 -0.88 -0.81
C THR A 275 10.33 -0.06 -1.63
N TYR A 276 9.93 -0.59 -2.80
CA TYR A 276 8.99 0.10 -3.69
C TYR A 276 8.08 -0.90 -4.40
N CYS A 277 6.77 -0.69 -4.29
CA CYS A 277 5.74 -1.53 -4.92
C CYS A 277 5.95 -3.04 -4.65
N TYR A 278 5.86 -3.88 -5.69
CA TYR A 278 5.89 -5.34 -5.58
C TYR A 278 6.11 -5.97 -6.95
N THR A 279 6.38 -7.27 -6.96
CA THR A 279 6.43 -8.09 -8.19
C THR A 279 5.03 -8.60 -8.56
N PRO A 280 4.78 -8.97 -9.83
CA PRO A 280 3.51 -9.58 -10.24
C PRO A 280 3.19 -10.90 -9.51
N LEU A 281 4.22 -11.62 -9.08
CA LEU A 281 4.05 -12.83 -8.27
C LEU A 281 3.50 -12.48 -6.89
N GLU A 282 4.12 -11.52 -6.21
CA GLU A 282 3.67 -11.06 -4.89
C GLU A 282 2.25 -10.48 -4.92
N PHE A 283 1.86 -9.81 -6.01
CA PHE A 283 0.48 -9.36 -6.17
C PHE A 283 -0.51 -10.53 -6.20
N ARG A 284 -0.21 -11.59 -6.98
CA ARG A 284 -1.05 -12.80 -7.03
C ARG A 284 -1.07 -13.54 -5.68
N GLU A 285 0.09 -13.74 -5.07
CA GLU A 285 0.19 -14.40 -3.75
C GLU A 285 -0.57 -13.63 -2.67
N THR A 286 -0.59 -12.29 -2.75
CA THR A 286 -1.36 -11.44 -1.85
C THR A 286 -2.86 -11.62 -2.05
N LEU A 287 -3.34 -11.64 -3.31
CA LEU A 287 -4.75 -11.90 -3.61
C LEU A 287 -5.18 -13.27 -3.09
N ASP A 288 -4.35 -14.30 -3.27
CA ASP A 288 -4.59 -15.65 -2.76
C ASP A 288 -4.58 -15.70 -1.21
N ALA A 289 -3.69 -14.91 -0.58
CA ALA A 289 -3.64 -14.80 0.88
C ALA A 289 -4.88 -14.11 1.46
N ILE A 290 -5.41 -13.09 0.76
CA ILE A 290 -6.69 -12.44 1.11
C ILE A 290 -7.84 -13.44 0.97
N ALA A 291 -7.94 -14.10 -0.18
CA ALA A 291 -9.04 -15.02 -0.49
C ALA A 291 -9.07 -16.25 0.44
N SER A 292 -7.91 -16.77 0.83
CA SER A 292 -7.79 -17.88 1.76
C SER A 292 -7.90 -17.48 3.24
N GLY A 293 -8.07 -16.19 3.56
CA GLY A 293 -8.18 -15.69 4.93
C GLY A 293 -6.86 -15.68 5.72
N ARG A 294 -5.71 -15.97 5.09
CA ARG A 294 -4.40 -15.98 5.78
C ARG A 294 -3.97 -14.63 6.33
N LEU A 295 -4.51 -13.54 5.79
CA LEU A 295 -4.31 -12.16 6.29
C LEU A 295 -5.40 -11.71 7.26
N GLY A 296 -6.17 -12.64 7.82
CA GLY A 296 -7.26 -12.36 8.75
C GLY A 296 -8.53 -11.82 8.08
N ALA A 297 -9.45 -11.31 8.88
CA ALA A 297 -10.77 -10.88 8.41
C ALA A 297 -10.76 -9.58 7.59
N LEU A 298 -9.68 -8.79 7.66
CA LEU A 298 -9.55 -7.45 7.06
C LEU A 298 -10.68 -6.47 7.46
N ALA A 299 -11.20 -6.61 8.67
CA ALA A 299 -12.30 -5.80 9.21
C ALA A 299 -11.89 -4.36 9.57
N TRP A 300 -10.69 -3.95 9.21
CA TRP A 300 -10.12 -2.63 9.44
C TRP A 300 -10.29 -1.66 8.24
N LEU A 301 -11.03 -2.08 7.20
CA LEU A 301 -11.47 -1.21 6.12
C LEU A 301 -12.80 -0.53 6.45
N GLU A 302 -13.03 0.63 5.84
CA GLU A 302 -14.29 1.38 5.87
C GLU A 302 -14.74 1.62 4.42
N GLU A 303 -16.00 1.32 4.09
CA GLU A 303 -16.54 1.55 2.77
C GLU A 303 -17.36 2.84 2.74
N ARG A 304 -17.21 3.61 1.65
CA ARG A 304 -18.00 4.82 1.38
C ARG A 304 -18.39 4.90 -0.10
N PRO A 305 -19.50 5.56 -0.45
CA PRO A 305 -19.80 5.86 -1.86
C PRO A 305 -18.67 6.69 -2.50
N LEU A 306 -18.34 6.43 -3.78
CA LEU A 306 -17.33 7.23 -4.49
C LEU A 306 -17.73 8.70 -4.60
N ALA A 307 -19.03 8.99 -4.68
CA ALA A 307 -19.55 10.35 -4.67
C ALA A 307 -19.16 11.14 -3.38
N ASP A 308 -18.94 10.44 -2.26
CA ASP A 308 -18.53 11.02 -0.99
C ASP A 308 -16.99 11.08 -0.85
N GLY A 309 -16.25 10.76 -1.91
CA GLY A 309 -14.80 10.66 -1.89
C GLY A 309 -14.11 11.97 -1.45
N ALA A 310 -14.61 13.12 -1.88
CA ALA A 310 -14.07 14.42 -1.43
C ALA A 310 -14.17 14.60 0.10
N GLN A 311 -15.26 14.11 0.73
CA GLN A 311 -15.39 14.13 2.19
C GLN A 311 -14.43 13.11 2.83
N ALA A 312 -14.28 11.92 2.23
CA ALA A 312 -13.34 10.91 2.72
C ALA A 312 -11.89 11.44 2.80
N PHE A 313 -11.45 12.19 1.79
CA PHE A 313 -10.14 12.84 1.80
C PHE A 313 -10.00 13.87 2.94
N ARG A 314 -11.01 14.71 3.16
CA ARG A 314 -11.02 15.67 4.29
C ARG A 314 -10.96 14.96 5.65
N ASP A 315 -11.70 13.88 5.82
CA ASP A 315 -11.72 13.12 7.07
C ASP A 315 -10.37 12.43 7.36
N ILE A 316 -9.72 11.90 6.31
CA ILE A 316 -8.36 11.34 6.42
C ILE A 316 -7.37 12.44 6.83
N ASP A 317 -7.43 13.60 6.17
CA ASP A 317 -6.57 14.75 6.43
C ASP A 317 -6.71 15.27 7.88
N ALA A 318 -7.95 15.32 8.37
CA ALA A 318 -8.27 15.70 9.75
C ALA A 318 -7.89 14.63 10.79
N GLY A 319 -7.41 13.44 10.38
CA GLY A 319 -7.12 12.33 11.28
C GLY A 319 -8.37 11.73 11.94
N ALA A 320 -9.57 11.99 11.42
CA ALA A 320 -10.85 11.55 11.98
C ALA A 320 -11.18 10.08 11.69
N VAL A 321 -10.40 9.41 10.81
CA VAL A 321 -10.68 8.04 10.37
C VAL A 321 -9.96 7.03 11.25
N ALA A 322 -10.73 6.13 11.86
CA ALA A 322 -10.23 5.02 12.68
C ALA A 322 -9.79 3.81 11.82
N ALA A 323 -10.38 3.64 10.64
CA ALA A 323 -10.02 2.59 9.70
C ALA A 323 -8.61 2.80 9.14
N ALA A 324 -7.88 1.72 8.91
CA ALA A 324 -6.56 1.79 8.28
C ALA A 324 -6.67 2.07 6.76
N LYS A 325 -7.83 1.80 6.15
CA LYS A 325 -8.13 2.03 4.74
C LYS A 325 -9.59 2.43 4.55
N ILE A 326 -9.82 3.47 3.73
CA ILE A 326 -11.14 3.74 3.13
C ILE A 326 -11.15 3.15 1.72
N VAL A 327 -12.22 2.44 1.40
CA VAL A 327 -12.53 1.90 0.06
C VAL A 327 -13.76 2.61 -0.45
N LEU A 328 -13.64 3.25 -1.61
CA LEU A 328 -14.74 3.94 -2.28
C LEU A 328 -15.47 2.99 -3.23
N ARG A 329 -16.82 3.10 -3.27
CA ARG A 329 -17.72 2.29 -4.11
C ARG A 329 -18.38 3.20 -5.13
N PRO A 330 -18.10 3.04 -6.44
CA PRO A 330 -18.80 3.76 -7.51
C PRO A 330 -20.29 3.48 -7.58
#